data_236dcc5abc7a8d137295c17c008c54c3
#
_entry.id   236dcc5abc7a8d137295c17c008c54c3
#
_cell.length_a   1.000
_cell.length_b   1.000
_cell.length_c   1.000
_cell.angle_alpha   90.00
_cell.angle_beta   90.00
_cell.angle_gamma   90.00
#
_symmetry.space_group_name_H-M   'P 1'
#
loop_
_entity.id
_entity.type
_entity.pdbx_description
1 polymer ?
#
loop_
_entity_poly.entity_id
_entity_poly.type
_entity_poly.pdbx_seq_one_letter_code
_entity_poly.pdbx_strand_id
1 'polypeptide(L)'
;ERMGDQCVNIAKMAQVTFGLPRSERIIAQIREMGDLVRQMIRTGVEALVRRDIDEARLLPAMDEPVDRLNRNMYREVVECGPDPSLLEWATRMMMVSRALERIGDQVVDIAEQTAFLLTGEMMEFNENGISGTG
;
A
#
# COMPACT_ATOMS: atom_id res chain seq x y z
N GLU A 1 -9.98 -9.19 -5.97
CA GLU A 1 -9.31 -10.49 -5.88
C GLU A 1 -7.82 -10.33 -5.61
N ARG A 2 -7.07 -9.59 -6.43
CA ARG A 2 -5.61 -9.38 -6.28
C ARG A 2 -5.23 -8.78 -4.92
N MET A 3 -6.04 -7.86 -4.36
CA MET A 3 -5.84 -7.36 -2.98
C MET A 3 -6.01 -8.48 -1.96
N GLY A 4 -6.96 -9.39 -2.16
CA GLY A 4 -7.16 -10.57 -1.31
C GLY A 4 -5.91 -11.46 -1.27
N ASP A 5 -5.23 -11.65 -2.39
CA ASP A 5 -3.95 -12.39 -2.46
C ASP A 5 -2.87 -11.72 -1.60
N GLN A 6 -2.79 -10.39 -1.59
CA GLN A 6 -1.87 -9.68 -0.71
C GLN A 6 -2.22 -9.87 0.78
N CYS A 7 -3.51 -9.89 1.13
CA CYS A 7 -3.94 -10.18 2.50
C CYS A 7 -3.54 -11.60 2.93
N VAL A 8 -3.64 -12.59 2.05
CA VAL A 8 -3.14 -13.95 2.30
C VAL A 8 -1.63 -13.96 2.53
N ASN A 9 -0.86 -13.20 1.75
CA ASN A 9 0.58 -13.09 1.94
C ASN A 9 0.92 -12.48 3.30
N ILE A 10 0.22 -11.42 3.72
CA ILE A 10 0.39 -10.79 5.04
C ILE A 10 0.08 -11.81 6.16
N ALA A 11 -1.02 -12.56 6.05
CA ALA A 11 -1.39 -13.57 7.03
C ALA A 11 -0.35 -14.70 7.15
N LYS A 12 0.22 -15.17 6.03
CA LYS A 12 1.32 -16.12 6.03
C LYS A 12 2.56 -15.58 6.76
N MET A 13 2.92 -14.32 6.53
CA MET A 13 4.06 -13.70 7.23
C MET A 13 3.80 -13.62 8.73
N ALA A 14 2.58 -13.26 9.16
CA ALA A 14 2.22 -13.24 10.57
C ALA A 14 2.38 -14.61 11.25
N GLN A 15 2.01 -15.70 10.56
CA GLN A 15 2.16 -17.07 11.06
C GLN A 15 3.63 -17.47 11.24
N VAL A 16 4.47 -17.23 10.23
CA VAL A 16 5.88 -17.68 10.26
C VAL A 16 6.77 -16.80 11.15
N THR A 17 6.29 -15.62 11.55
CA THR A 17 7.02 -14.72 12.47
C THR A 17 6.54 -14.85 13.91
N PHE A 18 5.60 -15.75 14.20
CA PHE A 18 5.08 -15.94 15.53
C PHE A 18 6.20 -16.37 16.51
N GLY A 19 6.35 -15.65 17.61
CA GLY A 19 7.36 -15.92 18.63
C GLY A 19 8.77 -15.36 18.37
N LEU A 20 9.03 -14.77 17.19
CA LEU A 20 10.30 -14.07 16.93
C LEU A 20 10.35 -12.72 17.66
N PRO A 21 11.57 -12.21 17.98
CA PRO A 21 11.77 -10.85 18.45
C PRO A 21 11.16 -9.83 17.50
N ARG A 22 10.72 -8.68 18.00
CA ARG A 22 10.02 -7.66 17.22
C ARG A 22 10.64 -6.29 17.43
N SER A 23 10.60 -5.46 16.38
CA SER A 23 10.90 -4.02 16.45
C SER A 23 9.60 -3.23 16.56
N GLU A 24 9.43 -2.46 17.64
CA GLU A 24 8.26 -1.59 17.82
C GLU A 24 8.19 -0.50 16.74
N ARG A 25 9.32 -0.02 16.25
CA ARG A 25 9.39 0.95 15.15
C ARG A 25 8.80 0.38 13.86
N ILE A 26 9.22 -0.83 13.49
CA ILE A 26 8.69 -1.52 12.29
C ILE A 26 7.20 -1.82 12.46
N ILE A 27 6.75 -2.25 13.66
CA ILE A 27 5.32 -2.49 13.94
C ILE A 27 4.52 -1.19 13.76
N ALA A 28 5.01 -0.07 14.30
CA ALA A 28 4.35 1.23 14.16
C ALA A 28 4.22 1.62 12.69
N GLN A 29 5.27 1.46 11.90
CA GLN A 29 5.28 1.76 10.48
C GLN A 29 4.31 0.88 9.68
N ILE A 30 4.26 -0.44 9.95
CA ILE A 30 3.31 -1.36 9.31
C ILE A 30 1.86 -1.00 9.66
N ARG A 31 1.59 -0.60 10.91
CA ARG A 31 0.25 -0.13 11.32
C ARG A 31 -0.16 1.13 10.56
N GLU A 32 0.73 2.12 10.50
CA GLU A 32 0.50 3.37 9.75
C GLU A 32 0.18 3.07 8.29
N MET A 33 0.99 2.23 7.61
CA MET A 33 0.71 1.79 6.24
C MET A 33 -0.66 1.12 6.13
N GLY A 34 -1.00 0.23 7.05
CA GLY A 34 -2.29 -0.46 7.07
C GLY A 34 -3.47 0.49 7.24
N ASP A 35 -3.33 1.55 8.02
CA ASP A 35 -4.35 2.57 8.21
C ASP A 35 -4.53 3.42 6.95
N LEU A 36 -3.44 3.84 6.31
CA LEU A 36 -3.45 4.58 5.06
C LEU A 36 -4.12 3.77 3.94
N VAL A 37 -3.71 2.52 3.75
CA VAL A 37 -4.28 1.63 2.72
C VAL A 37 -5.78 1.38 2.96
N ARG A 38 -6.23 1.23 4.21
CA ARG A 38 -7.67 1.14 4.51
C ARG A 38 -8.45 2.39 4.14
N GLN A 39 -7.85 3.57 4.32
CA GLN A 39 -8.48 4.84 3.88
C GLN A 39 -8.56 4.87 2.36
N MET A 40 -7.47 4.53 1.65
CA MET A 40 -7.46 4.46 0.19
C MET A 40 -8.54 3.53 -0.35
N ILE A 41 -8.68 2.31 0.20
CA ILE A 41 -9.72 1.36 -0.22
C ILE A 41 -11.12 1.96 -0.06
N ARG A 42 -11.41 2.62 1.06
CA ARG A 42 -12.70 3.28 1.28
C ARG A 42 -12.96 4.36 0.25
N THR A 43 -12.01 5.27 0.07
CA THR A 43 -12.10 6.36 -0.91
C THR A 43 -12.28 5.81 -2.33
N GLY A 44 -11.50 4.80 -2.73
CA GLY A 44 -11.61 4.19 -4.06
C GLY A 44 -12.96 3.51 -4.30
N VAL A 45 -13.49 2.80 -3.30
CA VAL A 45 -14.83 2.18 -3.40
C VAL A 45 -15.93 3.25 -3.43
N GLU A 46 -15.83 4.31 -2.60
CA GLU A 46 -16.79 5.40 -2.59
C GLU A 46 -16.79 6.17 -3.91
N ALA A 47 -15.62 6.47 -4.47
CA ALA A 47 -15.48 7.11 -5.77
C ALA A 47 -16.15 6.29 -6.89
N LEU A 48 -15.94 4.96 -6.90
CA LEU A 48 -16.56 4.07 -7.87
C LEU A 48 -18.09 4.03 -7.71
N VAL A 49 -18.60 3.84 -6.48
CA VAL A 49 -20.04 3.71 -6.21
C VAL A 49 -20.78 5.00 -6.49
N ARG A 50 -20.21 6.15 -6.12
CA ARG A 50 -20.80 7.48 -6.35
C ARG A 50 -20.56 8.01 -7.74
N ARG A 51 -19.70 7.34 -8.52
CA ARG A 51 -19.22 7.82 -9.83
C ARG A 51 -18.58 9.21 -9.73
N ASP A 52 -17.76 9.40 -8.71
CA ASP A 52 -17.11 10.67 -8.40
C ASP A 52 -15.65 10.64 -8.88
N ILE A 53 -15.39 11.34 -10.01
CA ILE A 53 -14.05 11.41 -10.59
C ILE A 53 -13.11 12.28 -9.76
N ASP A 54 -13.61 13.30 -9.06
CA ASP A 54 -12.79 14.19 -8.27
C ASP A 54 -12.28 13.47 -7.02
N GLU A 55 -13.12 12.61 -6.42
CA GLU A 55 -12.70 11.72 -5.34
C GLU A 55 -11.69 10.67 -5.82
N ALA A 56 -11.87 10.08 -7.00
CA ALA A 56 -10.92 9.16 -7.60
C ALA A 56 -9.53 9.79 -7.80
N ARG A 57 -9.46 11.05 -8.20
CA ARG A 57 -8.21 11.80 -8.42
C ARG A 57 -7.40 12.07 -7.15
N LEU A 58 -7.96 11.87 -5.97
CA LEU A 58 -7.24 12.02 -4.70
C LEU A 58 -6.32 10.83 -4.39
N LEU A 59 -6.58 9.66 -4.98
CA LEU A 59 -5.92 8.41 -4.60
C LEU A 59 -4.40 8.39 -4.84
N PRO A 60 -3.83 8.93 -5.92
CA PRO A 60 -2.37 8.99 -6.07
C PRO A 60 -1.67 9.78 -4.96
N ALA A 61 -2.27 10.90 -4.54
CA ALA A 61 -1.74 11.68 -3.43
C ALA A 61 -1.86 10.96 -2.07
N MET A 62 -2.84 10.07 -1.93
CA MET A 62 -3.00 9.22 -0.75
C MET A 62 -2.01 8.05 -0.74
N ASP A 63 -1.53 7.62 -1.91
CA ASP A 63 -0.59 6.51 -2.06
C ASP A 63 0.86 6.92 -1.74
N GLU A 64 1.26 8.14 -2.03
CA GLU A 64 2.63 8.63 -1.80
C GLU A 64 3.15 8.39 -0.36
N PRO A 65 2.36 8.62 0.72
CA PRO A 65 2.79 8.27 2.07
C PRO A 65 3.05 6.78 2.26
N VAL A 66 2.25 5.89 1.63
CA VAL A 66 2.45 4.43 1.68
C VAL A 66 3.76 4.05 1.02
N ASP A 67 4.03 4.59 -0.15
CA ASP A 67 5.27 4.41 -0.90
C ASP A 67 6.49 4.88 -0.13
N ARG A 68 6.41 6.05 0.49
CA ARG A 68 7.49 6.60 1.31
C ARG A 68 7.80 5.68 2.50
N LEU A 69 6.78 5.17 3.18
CA LEU A 69 6.95 4.22 4.29
C LEU A 69 7.55 2.90 3.79
N ASN A 70 7.10 2.38 2.64
CA ASN A 70 7.68 1.18 2.04
C ASN A 70 9.17 1.37 1.70
N ARG A 71 9.55 2.49 1.11
CA ARG A 71 10.96 2.84 0.83
C ARG A 71 11.80 2.94 2.12
N ASN A 72 11.23 3.50 3.19
CA ASN A 72 11.92 3.64 4.48
C ASN A 72 12.12 2.28 5.19
N MET A 73 11.27 1.28 4.93
CA MET A 73 11.35 -0.04 5.54
C MET A 73 12.72 -0.70 5.38
N TYR A 74 13.39 -0.49 4.24
CA TYR A 74 14.73 -1.00 4.01
C TYR A 74 15.73 -0.52 5.07
N ARG A 75 15.68 0.76 5.45
CA ARG A 75 16.55 1.34 6.47
C ARG A 75 16.27 0.71 7.84
N GLU A 76 15.00 0.57 8.19
CA GLU A 76 14.60 -0.07 9.46
C GLU A 76 15.10 -1.52 9.57
N VAL A 77 15.07 -2.27 8.47
CA VAL A 77 15.58 -3.65 8.42
C VAL A 77 17.10 -3.69 8.59
N VAL A 78 17.84 -2.79 7.95
CA VAL A 78 19.30 -2.71 8.08
C VAL A 78 19.71 -2.40 9.53
N GLU A 79 18.98 -1.57 10.24
CA GLU A 79 19.23 -1.26 11.65
C GLU A 79 19.03 -2.47 12.59
N CYS A 80 18.30 -3.50 12.16
CA CYS A 80 18.13 -4.76 12.90
C CYS A 80 19.32 -5.73 12.72
N GLY A 81 20.25 -5.43 11.80
CA GLY A 81 21.34 -6.33 11.40
C GLY A 81 22.21 -6.96 12.48
N PRO A 82 22.49 -6.32 13.65
CA PRO A 82 23.28 -6.91 14.72
C PRO A 82 22.65 -8.13 15.42
N ASP A 83 21.32 -8.28 15.33
CA ASP A 83 20.58 -9.42 15.90
C ASP A 83 19.99 -10.29 14.78
N PRO A 84 20.51 -11.52 14.55
CA PRO A 84 20.04 -12.38 13.48
C PRO A 84 18.55 -12.75 13.57
N SER A 85 18.01 -12.96 14.79
CA SER A 85 16.61 -13.32 14.99
C SER A 85 15.68 -12.14 14.70
N LEU A 86 16.08 -10.94 15.11
CA LEU A 86 15.37 -9.71 14.82
C LEU A 86 15.44 -9.37 13.33
N LEU A 87 16.60 -9.61 12.70
CA LEU A 87 16.79 -9.40 11.26
C LEU A 87 15.89 -10.35 10.44
N GLU A 88 15.77 -11.62 10.85
CA GLU A 88 14.85 -12.56 10.20
C GLU A 88 13.42 -12.03 10.24
N TRP A 89 12.94 -11.62 11.41
CA TRP A 89 11.61 -11.03 11.58
C TRP A 89 11.42 -9.76 10.73
N ALA A 90 12.37 -8.83 10.79
CA ALA A 90 12.34 -7.55 10.09
C ALA A 90 12.30 -7.74 8.55
N THR A 91 13.05 -8.69 8.02
CA THR A 91 13.04 -9.04 6.59
C THR A 91 11.65 -9.53 6.15
N ARG A 92 10.95 -10.30 6.99
CA ARG A 92 9.57 -10.72 6.71
C ARG A 92 8.58 -9.55 6.78
N MET A 93 8.81 -8.59 7.67
CA MET A 93 8.00 -7.35 7.73
C MET A 93 8.21 -6.48 6.50
N MET A 94 9.37 -6.50 5.86
CA MET A 94 9.58 -5.85 4.56
C MET A 94 8.68 -6.47 3.48
N MET A 95 8.42 -7.78 3.51
CA MET A 95 7.45 -8.42 2.60
C MET A 95 6.01 -7.99 2.90
N VAL A 96 5.66 -7.78 4.18
CA VAL A 96 4.36 -7.22 4.59
C VAL A 96 4.20 -5.78 4.08
N SER A 97 5.22 -4.94 4.26
CA SER A 97 5.26 -3.57 3.73
C SER A 97 5.02 -3.55 2.22
N ARG A 98 5.71 -4.41 1.48
CA ARG A 98 5.53 -4.54 0.02
C ARG A 98 4.13 -5.01 -0.38
N ALA A 99 3.51 -5.89 0.41
CA ALA A 99 2.14 -6.32 0.15
C ALA A 99 1.12 -5.19 0.38
N LEU A 100 1.34 -4.33 1.40
CA LEU A 100 0.51 -3.16 1.65
C LEU A 100 0.64 -2.11 0.54
N GLU A 101 1.86 -1.82 0.08
CA GLU A 101 2.10 -0.91 -1.05
C GLU A 101 1.38 -1.42 -2.30
N ARG A 102 1.48 -2.72 -2.63
CA ARG A 102 0.75 -3.28 -3.78
C ARG A 102 -0.77 -3.18 -3.65
N ILE A 103 -1.31 -3.18 -2.45
CA ILE A 103 -2.75 -2.93 -2.28
C ILE A 103 -3.06 -1.46 -2.60
N GLY A 104 -2.21 -0.52 -2.18
CA GLY A 104 -2.32 0.89 -2.54
C GLY A 104 -2.32 1.10 -4.05
N ASP A 105 -1.31 0.58 -4.77
CA ASP A 105 -1.22 0.59 -6.23
C ASP A 105 -2.53 0.11 -6.88
N GLN A 106 -3.08 -1.01 -6.39
CA GLN A 106 -4.32 -1.58 -6.95
C GLN A 106 -5.55 -0.71 -6.69
N VAL A 107 -5.55 0.09 -5.64
CA VAL A 107 -6.63 1.08 -5.41
C VAL A 107 -6.49 2.24 -6.39
N VAL A 108 -5.28 2.69 -6.69
CA VAL A 108 -5.03 3.69 -7.74
C VAL A 108 -5.48 3.16 -9.11
N ASP A 109 -5.17 1.90 -9.45
CA ASP A 109 -5.68 1.24 -10.67
C ASP A 109 -7.22 1.29 -10.74
N ILE A 110 -7.92 1.05 -9.61
CA ILE A 110 -9.40 1.14 -9.56
C ILE A 110 -9.86 2.58 -9.82
N ALA A 111 -9.15 3.58 -9.31
CA ALA A 111 -9.49 4.98 -9.55
C ALA A 111 -9.34 5.36 -11.03
N GLU A 112 -8.29 4.91 -11.69
CA GLU A 112 -8.07 5.10 -13.12
C GLU A 112 -9.16 4.43 -13.95
N GLN A 113 -9.54 3.19 -13.60
CA GLN A 113 -10.66 2.50 -14.25
C GLN A 113 -12.00 3.20 -14.00
N THR A 114 -12.21 3.77 -12.81
CA THR A 114 -13.40 4.57 -12.50
C THR A 114 -13.46 5.80 -13.38
N ALA A 115 -12.36 6.52 -13.54
CA ALA A 115 -12.27 7.68 -14.43
C ALA A 115 -12.56 7.29 -15.88
N PHE A 116 -11.98 6.18 -16.37
CA PHE A 116 -12.25 5.67 -17.71
C PHE A 116 -13.73 5.34 -17.93
N LEU A 117 -14.37 4.66 -16.97
CA LEU A 117 -15.81 4.33 -17.05
C LEU A 117 -16.71 5.57 -17.14
N LEU A 118 -16.27 6.70 -16.58
CA LEU A 118 -17.06 7.94 -16.53
C LEU A 118 -16.81 8.85 -17.73
N THR A 119 -15.60 8.86 -18.26
CA THR A 119 -15.18 9.81 -19.31
C THR A 119 -15.01 9.16 -20.68
N GLY A 120 -14.77 7.84 -20.72
CA GLY A 120 -14.37 7.12 -21.93
C GLY A 120 -12.91 7.35 -22.34
N GLU A 121 -12.14 8.12 -21.56
CA GLU A 121 -10.74 8.43 -21.80
C GLU A 121 -9.85 7.73 -20.80
N MET A 122 -8.76 7.07 -21.28
CA MET A 122 -7.76 6.49 -20.42
C MET A 122 -6.94 7.60 -19.79
N MET A 123 -6.95 7.68 -18.47
CA MET A 123 -6.18 8.64 -17.68
C MET A 123 -5.22 7.89 -16.78
N GLU A 124 -3.93 8.18 -16.87
CA GLU A 124 -2.95 7.76 -15.87
C GLU A 124 -2.90 8.80 -14.76
N PHE A 125 -3.12 8.36 -13.54
CA PHE A 125 -3.03 9.19 -12.36
C PHE A 125 -1.60 9.10 -11.78
N ASN A 126 -0.98 10.24 -11.59
CA ASN A 126 0.32 10.34 -10.94
C ASN A 126 0.29 11.39 -9.82
N GLU A 127 1.36 11.46 -9.01
CA GLU A 127 1.49 12.38 -7.88
C GLU A 127 1.26 13.87 -8.25
N ASN A 128 1.42 14.23 -9.51
CA ASN A 128 1.27 15.59 -10.03
C ASN A 128 -0.09 15.83 -10.73
N GLY A 129 -1.02 14.88 -10.68
CA GLY A 129 -2.32 14.94 -11.36
C GLY A 129 -2.35 14.12 -12.66
N ILE A 130 -3.27 14.43 -13.58
CA ILE A 130 -3.48 13.66 -14.80
C ILE A 130 -2.35 13.91 -15.79
N SER A 131 -1.59 12.88 -16.18
CA SER A 131 -0.82 12.91 -17.41
C SER A 131 -1.71 12.39 -18.55
N GLY A 132 -2.26 13.30 -19.35
CA GLY A 132 -2.98 12.92 -20.56
C GLY A 132 -2.03 12.25 -21.55
N THR A 133 -2.34 11.02 -21.96
CA THR A 133 -1.76 10.44 -23.17
C THR A 133 -2.50 11.05 -24.35
N GLY A 134 -1.81 11.92 -25.09
CA GLY A 134 -2.27 12.37 -26.41
C GLY A 134 -2.24 11.26 -27.46
#